data_54037b5a2439a958e307c05ab2dcb4f3
#
_entry.id   54037b5a2439a958e307c05ab2dcb4f3
#
_cell.length_a   1.000
_cell.length_b   1.000
_cell.length_c   1.000
_cell.angle_alpha   90.00
_cell.angle_beta   90.00
_cell.angle_gamma   90.00
#
_symmetry.space_group_name_H-M   'P 1'
#
loop_
_entity.id
_entity.type
_entity.pdbx_description
1 polymer ?
#
loop_
_entity_poly.entity_id
_entity_poly.type
_entity_poly.pdbx_seq_one_letter_code
_entity_poly.pdbx_strand_id
1 'polypeptide(L)'
;MNRTILWVDDEIDLLQPYIIYLKNKGYDVLTASNGEDALEVFRAQSSDAGQPIDIVFLDENMPGMSGLETLQEVKRVHPEVPVVMITKSEEEHIMEQAIGEKIADYLIKPVNPSQILLCLKKHIHQQAIVTEQVQQNYRQEWSDISYMIDTATTMEEWQAVERTLSRWDIELENSPMRALIEDQRTQANAAFAKWIAKNYESWFEGEQRPLMSNDVMKHSVFPLLDKGEKVLLCVIDNFRYDQWKTIQPLLSEFYAVNNEQQYTSILPTATQYARNAIFSGLLPLQIQQMFPQYWVEEGDEESKNQYEKELVQTLLERYRRRESFTYWKVNESDFCERVIAQLKSVQTPLSIVVLNFIDMLSHSRTESKMMRELANDESAYRSLTLSWFRHSPTYELMRRAAELGFTLVLTTDHGTTRVKNAVQIIADKNTNTNIRYKVGKALNCNSKNVFSIEQPKRVGLPCPNVSSSYAFCTGSDFFAYPNQFNYYAQYYRNTFQHGGISLEEMIIPLVVLKPKN
;
A
#
# COMPACT_ATOMS: atom_id res chain seq x y z
N MET A 1 21.77 -23.19 5.98
CA MET A 1 23.14 -22.69 6.24
C MET A 1 23.27 -22.53 7.74
N ASN A 2 24.42 -22.90 8.33
CA ASN A 2 24.68 -22.63 9.74
C ASN A 2 24.75 -21.13 9.95
N ARG A 3 24.30 -20.64 11.11
CA ARG A 3 24.42 -19.23 11.50
C ARG A 3 25.80 -18.99 12.10
N THR A 4 26.46 -17.90 11.72
CA THR A 4 27.82 -17.56 12.14
C THR A 4 27.80 -16.55 13.27
N ILE A 5 28.41 -16.90 14.39
CA ILE A 5 28.58 -16.08 15.59
C ILE A 5 30.04 -15.60 15.64
N LEU A 6 30.28 -14.33 15.83
CA LEU A 6 31.60 -13.83 16.25
C LEU A 6 31.56 -13.57 17.75
N TRP A 7 32.45 -14.23 18.50
CA TRP A 7 32.60 -14.02 19.94
C TRP A 7 33.97 -13.37 20.23
N VAL A 8 33.92 -12.19 20.79
CA VAL A 8 35.10 -11.35 21.09
C VAL A 8 35.21 -11.21 22.60
N ASP A 9 36.27 -11.74 23.17
CA ASP A 9 36.54 -11.74 24.62
C ASP A 9 38.03 -11.98 24.86
N ASP A 10 38.68 -11.21 25.71
CA ASP A 10 40.13 -11.36 26.00
C ASP A 10 40.44 -12.67 26.75
N GLU A 11 39.42 -13.23 27.44
CA GLU A 11 39.48 -14.54 28.11
C GLU A 11 38.84 -15.66 27.25
N ILE A 12 38.81 -15.53 25.90
CA ILE A 12 38.08 -16.42 25.00
C ILE A 12 38.47 -17.90 25.13
N ASP A 13 39.74 -18.17 25.52
CA ASP A 13 40.22 -19.54 25.74
C ASP A 13 39.50 -20.23 26.93
N LEU A 14 39.06 -19.47 27.92
CA LEU A 14 38.25 -19.98 29.04
C LEU A 14 36.81 -20.27 28.65
N LEU A 15 36.35 -19.75 27.55
CA LEU A 15 34.97 -19.90 27.04
C LEU A 15 34.81 -21.11 26.09
N GLN A 16 35.85 -21.93 25.90
CA GLN A 16 35.79 -23.14 25.05
C GLN A 16 34.58 -24.07 25.31
N PRO A 17 34.15 -24.32 26.56
CA PRO A 17 32.96 -25.15 26.81
C PRO A 17 31.68 -24.56 26.19
N TYR A 18 31.54 -23.22 26.18
CA TYR A 18 30.40 -22.52 25.55
C TYR A 18 30.48 -22.58 24.03
N ILE A 19 31.67 -22.42 23.48
CA ILE A 19 31.91 -22.50 22.03
C ILE A 19 31.55 -23.89 21.51
N ILE A 20 32.01 -24.95 22.19
CA ILE A 20 31.68 -26.34 21.86
C ILE A 20 30.16 -26.60 21.97
N TYR A 21 29.53 -26.06 23.03
CA TYR A 21 28.09 -26.17 23.19
C TYR A 21 27.32 -25.54 22.04
N LEU A 22 27.70 -24.32 21.59
CA LEU A 22 27.07 -23.63 20.47
C LEU A 22 27.31 -24.38 19.14
N LYS A 23 28.52 -24.86 18.90
CA LYS A 23 28.84 -25.70 17.72
C LYS A 23 27.98 -26.96 17.67
N ASN A 24 27.76 -27.63 18.82
CA ASN A 24 26.88 -28.80 18.92
C ASN A 24 25.39 -28.43 18.68
N LYS A 25 25.02 -27.18 18.82
CA LYS A 25 23.68 -26.65 18.49
C LYS A 25 23.53 -26.21 17.02
N GLY A 26 24.58 -26.37 16.21
CA GLY A 26 24.56 -26.06 14.77
C GLY A 26 24.94 -24.62 14.42
N TYR A 27 25.63 -23.91 15.32
CA TYR A 27 26.18 -22.59 15.03
C TYR A 27 27.66 -22.71 14.63
N ASP A 28 28.09 -21.89 13.68
CA ASP A 28 29.49 -21.66 13.41
C ASP A 28 29.99 -20.53 14.30
N VAL A 29 31.06 -20.79 15.08
CA VAL A 29 31.57 -19.79 16.05
C VAL A 29 32.98 -19.42 15.65
N LEU A 30 33.16 -18.15 15.29
CA LEU A 30 34.43 -17.46 15.10
C LEU A 30 34.78 -16.76 16.40
N THR A 31 36.05 -16.66 16.69
CA THR A 31 36.55 -16.08 17.95
C THR A 31 37.63 -15.02 17.67
N ALA A 32 37.65 -13.99 18.51
CA ALA A 32 38.71 -12.98 18.54
C ALA A 32 39.03 -12.65 20.00
N SER A 33 40.27 -12.27 20.29
CA SER A 33 40.74 -11.97 21.64
C SER A 33 40.76 -10.47 21.97
N ASN A 34 40.50 -9.61 21.00
CA ASN A 34 40.49 -8.16 21.13
C ASN A 34 39.67 -7.53 19.98
N GLY A 35 39.46 -6.20 20.06
CA GLY A 35 38.68 -5.48 19.07
C GLY A 35 39.33 -5.41 17.69
N GLU A 36 40.63 -5.25 17.60
CA GLU A 36 41.37 -5.19 16.34
C GLU A 36 41.26 -6.50 15.55
N ASP A 37 41.45 -7.65 16.22
CA ASP A 37 41.29 -8.99 15.62
C ASP A 37 39.83 -9.21 15.17
N ALA A 38 38.86 -8.75 15.95
CA ALA A 38 37.45 -8.83 15.57
C ALA A 38 37.18 -8.10 14.26
N LEU A 39 37.70 -6.89 14.07
CA LEU A 39 37.56 -6.12 12.84
C LEU A 39 38.27 -6.78 11.66
N GLU A 40 39.37 -7.47 11.87
CA GLU A 40 40.05 -8.28 10.83
C GLU A 40 39.20 -9.46 10.41
N VAL A 41 38.58 -10.16 11.36
CA VAL A 41 37.62 -11.25 11.06
C VAL A 41 36.44 -10.74 10.25
N PHE A 42 35.87 -9.58 10.57
CA PHE A 42 34.82 -8.93 9.77
C PHE A 42 35.25 -8.66 8.33
N ARG A 43 36.47 -8.09 8.14
CA ARG A 43 36.98 -7.80 6.80
C ARG A 43 37.21 -9.07 5.99
N ALA A 44 37.71 -10.13 6.63
CA ALA A 44 37.92 -11.42 5.98
C ALA A 44 36.62 -12.09 5.54
N GLN A 45 35.54 -11.99 6.33
CA GLN A 45 34.23 -12.57 6.04
C GLN A 45 33.39 -11.72 5.05
N SER A 46 33.70 -10.44 4.90
CA SER A 46 33.05 -9.54 3.93
C SER A 46 33.55 -9.72 2.48
N SER A 47 34.53 -10.60 2.23
CA SER A 47 34.97 -10.97 0.89
C SER A 47 34.00 -11.95 0.24
N ASP A 48 33.91 -11.97 -1.10
CA ASP A 48 32.95 -12.75 -1.92
C ASP A 48 32.88 -14.28 -1.61
N ALA A 49 33.83 -14.81 -0.83
CA ALA A 49 33.91 -16.22 -0.44
C ALA A 49 33.60 -16.48 1.06
N GLY A 50 33.38 -15.44 1.87
CA GLY A 50 33.15 -15.56 3.31
C GLY A 50 31.68 -15.81 3.67
N GLN A 51 31.43 -16.45 4.82
CA GLN A 51 30.08 -16.55 5.38
C GLN A 51 29.78 -15.28 6.19
N PRO A 52 28.62 -14.60 5.99
CA PRO A 52 28.31 -13.40 6.74
C PRO A 52 28.19 -13.69 8.25
N ILE A 53 28.64 -12.75 9.07
CA ILE A 53 28.46 -12.81 10.52
C ILE A 53 27.02 -12.40 10.84
N ASP A 54 26.29 -13.31 11.51
CA ASP A 54 24.87 -13.10 11.85
C ASP A 54 24.69 -12.35 13.19
N ILE A 55 25.65 -12.45 14.13
CA ILE A 55 25.61 -11.80 15.44
C ILE A 55 27.01 -11.72 16.04
N VAL A 56 27.26 -10.68 16.84
CA VAL A 56 28.48 -10.51 17.63
C VAL A 56 28.17 -10.58 19.10
N PHE A 57 28.91 -11.40 19.86
CA PHE A 57 29.06 -11.27 21.30
C PHE A 57 30.37 -10.55 21.58
N LEU A 58 30.31 -9.46 22.34
CA LEU A 58 31.42 -8.55 22.52
C LEU A 58 31.64 -8.23 23.99
N ASP A 59 32.78 -8.64 24.52
CA ASP A 59 33.19 -8.20 25.85
C ASP A 59 33.52 -6.73 25.87
N GLU A 60 33.21 -6.04 26.93
CA GLU A 60 33.49 -4.63 27.08
C GLU A 60 34.94 -4.36 27.50
N ASN A 61 35.43 -5.13 28.46
CA ASN A 61 36.71 -4.90 29.09
C ASN A 61 37.82 -5.71 28.42
N MET A 62 38.31 -5.21 27.31
CA MET A 62 39.40 -5.83 26.55
C MET A 62 40.62 -4.92 26.50
N PRO A 63 41.87 -5.48 26.47
CA PRO A 63 43.06 -4.71 26.28
C PRO A 63 43.13 -4.13 24.87
N GLY A 64 43.64 -2.89 24.71
CA GLY A 64 43.69 -2.18 23.44
C GLY A 64 42.39 -1.46 23.14
N MET A 65 41.71 -1.85 22.05
CA MET A 65 40.40 -1.30 21.68
C MET A 65 39.29 -1.86 22.60
N SER A 66 38.57 -0.99 23.29
CA SER A 66 37.47 -1.36 24.17
C SER A 66 36.28 -1.97 23.39
N GLY A 67 35.37 -2.66 24.12
CA GLY A 67 34.14 -3.18 23.49
C GLY A 67 33.27 -2.08 22.89
N LEU A 68 33.14 -0.92 23.54
CA LEU A 68 32.37 0.21 23.00
C LEU A 68 33.01 0.80 21.72
N GLU A 69 34.32 0.95 21.68
CA GLU A 69 35.03 1.42 20.46
C GLU A 69 34.88 0.40 19.33
N THR A 70 34.96 -0.90 19.66
CA THR A 70 34.76 -1.99 18.68
C THR A 70 33.30 -1.99 18.16
N LEU A 71 32.32 -1.78 19.02
CA LEU A 71 30.91 -1.65 18.67
C LEU A 71 30.69 -0.52 17.67
N GLN A 72 31.28 0.67 17.90
CA GLN A 72 31.16 1.83 17.01
C GLN A 72 31.71 1.51 15.63
N GLU A 73 32.88 0.90 15.54
CA GLU A 73 33.49 0.53 14.26
C GLU A 73 32.68 -0.56 13.52
N VAL A 74 32.18 -1.58 14.23
CA VAL A 74 31.31 -2.60 13.64
C VAL A 74 30.04 -1.96 13.10
N LYS A 75 29.38 -1.10 13.86
CA LYS A 75 28.12 -0.43 13.45
C LYS A 75 28.33 0.58 12.32
N ARG A 76 29.50 1.18 12.21
CA ARG A 76 29.85 2.07 11.10
C ARG A 76 29.88 1.35 9.76
N VAL A 77 30.39 0.09 9.74
CA VAL A 77 30.57 -0.69 8.52
C VAL A 77 29.39 -1.64 8.27
N HIS A 78 28.81 -2.21 9.33
CA HIS A 78 27.74 -3.21 9.31
C HIS A 78 26.60 -2.82 10.30
N PRO A 79 25.82 -1.76 10.01
CA PRO A 79 24.81 -1.24 10.94
C PRO A 79 23.71 -2.24 11.29
N GLU A 80 23.42 -3.20 10.41
CA GLU A 80 22.36 -4.22 10.55
C GLU A 80 22.78 -5.42 11.42
N VAL A 81 24.09 -5.68 11.59
CA VAL A 81 24.56 -6.83 12.38
C VAL A 81 24.26 -6.60 13.87
N PRO A 82 23.48 -7.47 14.53
CA PRO A 82 23.20 -7.34 15.95
C PRO A 82 24.50 -7.57 16.77
N VAL A 83 24.77 -6.65 17.69
CA VAL A 83 25.87 -6.74 18.64
C VAL A 83 25.30 -6.85 20.05
N VAL A 84 25.72 -7.86 20.78
CA VAL A 84 25.35 -8.13 22.16
C VAL A 84 26.57 -7.89 23.05
N MET A 85 26.49 -6.90 23.91
CA MET A 85 27.56 -6.62 24.87
C MET A 85 27.54 -7.63 26.00
N ILE A 86 28.72 -8.11 26.40
CA ILE A 86 28.89 -8.98 27.59
C ILE A 86 29.80 -8.21 28.56
N THR A 87 29.32 -7.97 29.78
CA THR A 87 30.05 -7.11 30.73
C THR A 87 30.03 -7.69 32.15
N LYS A 88 31.03 -7.35 32.96
CA LYS A 88 31.09 -7.67 34.39
C LYS A 88 30.41 -6.59 35.27
N SER A 89 30.05 -5.46 34.71
CA SER A 89 29.60 -4.27 35.43
C SER A 89 28.11 -3.99 35.20
N GLU A 90 27.40 -3.62 36.25
CA GLU A 90 26.05 -3.03 36.21
C GLU A 90 26.12 -1.49 36.16
N GLU A 91 27.22 -0.91 35.72
CA GLU A 91 27.39 0.53 35.66
C GLU A 91 26.42 1.14 34.63
N GLU A 92 25.48 1.90 35.17
CA GLU A 92 24.35 2.48 34.43
C GLU A 92 24.81 3.34 33.25
N HIS A 93 25.91 4.06 33.38
CA HIS A 93 26.42 4.96 32.34
C HIS A 93 26.97 4.21 31.09
N ILE A 94 27.59 3.03 31.29
CA ILE A 94 28.09 2.17 30.20
C ILE A 94 26.93 1.59 29.41
N MET A 95 25.87 1.17 30.14
CA MET A 95 24.64 0.67 29.55
C MET A 95 23.93 1.75 28.71
N GLU A 96 23.82 2.97 29.24
CA GLU A 96 23.24 4.11 28.53
C GLU A 96 24.03 4.45 27.25
N GLN A 97 25.36 4.44 27.33
CA GLN A 97 26.22 4.69 26.18
C GLN A 97 26.06 3.59 25.12
N ALA A 98 26.10 2.31 25.53
CA ALA A 98 25.90 1.18 24.61
C ALA A 98 24.50 1.18 23.95
N ILE A 99 23.45 1.55 24.69
CA ILE A 99 22.11 1.76 24.14
C ILE A 99 22.12 2.90 23.12
N GLY A 100 22.82 3.99 23.40
CA GLY A 100 23.00 5.11 22.47
C GLY A 100 23.66 4.68 21.14
N GLU A 101 24.57 3.72 21.18
CA GLU A 101 25.26 3.13 20.02
C GLU A 101 24.46 1.98 19.36
N LYS A 102 23.20 1.79 19.73
CA LYS A 102 22.26 0.81 19.14
C LYS A 102 22.70 -0.66 19.28
N ILE A 103 23.10 -1.07 20.49
CA ILE A 103 23.27 -2.50 20.78
C ILE A 103 21.95 -3.26 20.62
N ALA A 104 22.03 -4.54 20.27
CA ALA A 104 20.87 -5.41 20.17
C ALA A 104 20.41 -5.91 21.54
N ASP A 105 21.37 -6.23 22.43
CA ASP A 105 21.13 -6.70 23.79
C ASP A 105 22.40 -6.58 24.62
N TYR A 106 22.27 -6.85 25.94
CA TYR A 106 23.45 -6.99 26.78
C TYR A 106 23.29 -8.13 27.80
N LEU A 107 24.39 -8.75 28.19
CA LEU A 107 24.45 -9.85 29.14
C LEU A 107 25.46 -9.54 30.24
N ILE A 108 25.14 -9.88 31.48
CA ILE A 108 26.02 -9.69 32.64
C ILE A 108 26.79 -10.99 32.91
N LYS A 109 28.12 -10.92 33.05
CA LYS A 109 28.94 -12.07 33.48
C LYS A 109 28.66 -12.42 34.94
N PRO A 110 28.54 -13.71 35.32
CA PRO A 110 28.74 -14.87 34.49
C PRO A 110 27.52 -15.23 33.64
N VAL A 111 27.69 -15.30 32.32
CA VAL A 111 26.65 -15.74 31.40
C VAL A 111 26.51 -17.27 31.43
N ASN A 112 25.28 -17.75 31.31
CA ASN A 112 25.05 -19.17 31.16
C ASN A 112 24.61 -19.54 29.72
N PRO A 113 24.79 -20.82 29.30
CA PRO A 113 24.44 -21.25 27.95
C PRO A 113 23.00 -20.97 27.54
N SER A 114 22.05 -20.99 28.51
CA SER A 114 20.64 -20.73 28.24
C SER A 114 20.36 -19.26 27.89
N GLN A 115 21.06 -18.32 28.56
CA GLN A 115 20.97 -16.89 28.23
C GLN A 115 21.50 -16.60 26.84
N ILE A 116 22.66 -17.19 26.48
CA ILE A 116 23.25 -17.07 25.13
C ILE A 116 22.27 -17.61 24.07
N LEU A 117 21.69 -18.80 24.28
CA LEU A 117 20.70 -19.38 23.36
C LEU A 117 19.44 -18.55 23.25
N LEU A 118 18.96 -17.99 24.35
CA LEU A 118 17.80 -17.10 24.35
C LEU A 118 18.09 -15.85 23.53
N CYS A 119 19.27 -15.25 23.71
CA CYS A 119 19.74 -14.10 22.98
C CYS A 119 19.85 -14.41 21.46
N LEU A 120 20.45 -15.55 21.10
CA LEU A 120 20.51 -16.01 19.70
C LEU A 120 19.13 -16.21 19.10
N LYS A 121 18.19 -16.84 19.82
CA LYS A 121 16.81 -17.00 19.37
C LYS A 121 16.12 -15.64 19.15
N LYS A 122 16.32 -14.70 20.07
CA LYS A 122 15.73 -13.36 19.99
C LYS A 122 16.26 -12.57 18.79
N HIS A 123 17.56 -12.61 18.50
CA HIS A 123 18.18 -11.71 17.52
C HIS A 123 18.44 -12.32 16.15
N ILE A 124 18.67 -13.64 16.08
CA ILE A 124 18.93 -14.34 14.81
C ILE A 124 17.69 -15.08 14.29
N HIS A 125 16.93 -15.72 15.19
CA HIS A 125 15.81 -16.58 14.80
C HIS A 125 14.46 -15.90 14.87
N GLN A 126 14.37 -14.70 15.42
CA GLN A 126 13.08 -13.99 15.58
C GLN A 126 12.32 -13.87 14.26
N GLN A 127 13.00 -13.45 13.18
CA GLN A 127 12.36 -13.37 11.87
C GLN A 127 11.89 -14.74 11.36
N ALA A 128 12.72 -15.78 11.53
CA ALA A 128 12.33 -17.14 11.12
C ALA A 128 11.14 -17.66 11.93
N ILE A 129 11.14 -17.46 13.26
CA ILE A 129 10.04 -17.86 14.15
C ILE A 129 8.76 -17.11 13.82
N VAL A 130 8.84 -15.78 13.59
CA VAL A 130 7.69 -14.96 13.19
C VAL A 130 7.17 -15.42 11.84
N THR A 131 8.06 -15.66 10.86
CA THR A 131 7.68 -16.16 9.54
C THR A 131 6.97 -17.51 9.61
N GLU A 132 7.49 -18.45 10.42
CA GLU A 132 6.88 -19.77 10.60
C GLU A 132 5.50 -19.66 11.26
N GLN A 133 5.36 -18.81 12.28
CA GLN A 133 4.08 -18.55 12.94
C GLN A 133 3.06 -17.95 11.97
N VAL A 134 3.46 -16.98 11.17
CA VAL A 134 2.62 -16.34 10.13
C VAL A 134 2.15 -17.40 9.12
N GLN A 135 3.05 -18.30 8.68
CA GLN A 135 2.68 -19.38 7.77
C GLN A 135 1.70 -20.38 8.39
N GLN A 136 1.89 -20.72 9.68
CA GLN A 136 0.96 -21.61 10.39
C GLN A 136 -0.43 -20.96 10.53
N ASN A 137 -0.48 -19.70 10.91
CA ASN A 137 -1.72 -18.94 11.02
C ASN A 137 -2.46 -18.88 9.67
N TYR A 138 -1.75 -18.59 8.58
CA TYR A 138 -2.35 -18.58 7.24
C TYR A 138 -2.90 -19.95 6.83
N ARG A 139 -2.17 -21.04 7.11
CA ARG A 139 -2.67 -22.41 6.83
C ARG A 139 -3.95 -22.73 7.59
N GLN A 140 -4.09 -22.25 8.82
CA GLN A 140 -5.31 -22.41 9.63
C GLN A 140 -6.47 -21.59 9.06
N GLU A 141 -6.22 -20.35 8.66
CA GLU A 141 -7.25 -19.46 8.10
C GLU A 141 -7.55 -19.73 6.60
N TRP A 142 -6.76 -20.49 5.90
CA TRP A 142 -6.90 -20.71 4.45
C TRP A 142 -8.30 -21.22 4.05
N SER A 143 -8.83 -22.16 4.82
CA SER A 143 -10.16 -22.74 4.58
C SER A 143 -11.26 -21.71 4.85
N ASP A 144 -11.10 -20.88 5.89
CA ASP A 144 -12.07 -19.85 6.26
C ASP A 144 -12.10 -18.75 5.20
N ILE A 145 -10.94 -18.35 4.67
CA ILE A 145 -10.85 -17.39 3.57
C ILE A 145 -11.56 -17.93 2.32
N SER A 146 -11.30 -19.20 1.97
CA SER A 146 -11.97 -19.84 0.82
C SER A 146 -13.48 -19.90 1.02
N TYR A 147 -13.93 -20.22 2.24
CA TYR A 147 -15.35 -20.21 2.58
C TYR A 147 -15.97 -18.80 2.47
N MET A 148 -15.28 -17.77 2.98
CA MET A 148 -15.72 -16.37 2.83
C MET A 148 -15.90 -15.99 1.35
N ILE A 149 -14.95 -16.37 0.49
CA ILE A 149 -15.00 -16.10 -0.95
C ILE A 149 -16.22 -16.78 -1.61
N ASP A 150 -16.45 -18.05 -1.27
CA ASP A 150 -17.51 -18.86 -1.89
C ASP A 150 -18.92 -18.45 -1.42
N THR A 151 -19.04 -17.88 -0.23
CA THR A 151 -20.33 -17.56 0.40
C THR A 151 -20.70 -16.07 0.38
N ALA A 152 -19.79 -15.18 -0.02
CA ALA A 152 -20.05 -13.75 -0.03
C ALA A 152 -21.20 -13.37 -0.99
N THR A 153 -22.23 -12.75 -0.43
CA THR A 153 -23.47 -12.35 -1.11
C THR A 153 -23.82 -10.87 -0.95
N THR A 154 -23.10 -10.16 -0.07
CA THR A 154 -23.27 -8.72 0.19
C THR A 154 -21.97 -7.97 -0.04
N MET A 155 -22.04 -6.65 -0.24
CA MET A 155 -20.84 -5.83 -0.39
C MET A 155 -20.01 -5.81 0.89
N GLU A 156 -20.62 -5.83 2.06
CA GLU A 156 -19.95 -5.87 3.35
C GLU A 156 -19.11 -7.14 3.51
N GLU A 157 -19.62 -8.28 3.02
CA GLU A 157 -18.86 -9.54 3.00
C GLU A 157 -17.68 -9.46 2.02
N TRP A 158 -17.86 -8.89 0.83
CA TRP A 158 -16.77 -8.66 -0.12
C TRP A 158 -15.72 -7.67 0.41
N GLN A 159 -16.12 -6.65 1.15
CA GLN A 159 -15.19 -5.77 1.86
C GLN A 159 -14.40 -6.53 2.93
N ALA A 160 -15.02 -7.48 3.64
CA ALA A 160 -14.33 -8.34 4.59
C ALA A 160 -13.32 -9.27 3.90
N VAL A 161 -13.67 -9.84 2.75
CA VAL A 161 -12.75 -10.63 1.89
C VAL A 161 -11.55 -9.76 1.50
N GLU A 162 -11.77 -8.55 0.96
CA GLU A 162 -10.68 -7.67 0.54
C GLU A 162 -9.76 -7.28 1.72
N ARG A 163 -10.32 -6.94 2.88
CA ARG A 163 -9.51 -6.66 4.09
C ARG A 163 -8.63 -7.84 4.49
N THR A 164 -9.20 -9.04 4.45
CA THR A 164 -8.49 -10.28 4.84
C THR A 164 -7.39 -10.62 3.84
N LEU A 165 -7.67 -10.55 2.54
CA LEU A 165 -6.67 -10.80 1.51
C LEU A 165 -5.55 -9.75 1.54
N SER A 166 -5.88 -8.46 1.72
CA SER A 166 -4.88 -7.39 1.82
C SER A 166 -3.97 -7.54 3.04
N ARG A 167 -4.52 -7.99 4.19
CA ARG A 167 -3.70 -8.33 5.37
C ARG A 167 -2.71 -9.43 5.06
N TRP A 168 -3.17 -10.54 4.48
CA TRP A 168 -2.31 -11.68 4.17
C TRP A 168 -1.31 -11.40 3.05
N ASP A 169 -1.64 -10.56 2.06
CA ASP A 169 -0.70 -10.09 1.04
C ASP A 169 0.49 -9.33 1.65
N ILE A 170 0.24 -8.56 2.72
CA ILE A 170 1.29 -7.83 3.44
C ILE A 170 2.09 -8.80 4.33
N GLU A 171 1.41 -9.63 5.13
CA GLU A 171 2.06 -10.54 6.09
C GLU A 171 2.90 -11.64 5.41
N LEU A 172 2.46 -12.11 4.22
CA LEU A 172 3.15 -13.15 3.45
C LEU A 172 4.11 -12.60 2.39
N GLU A 173 4.40 -11.31 2.40
CA GLU A 173 5.20 -10.63 1.37
C GLU A 173 6.53 -11.32 1.07
N ASN A 174 7.25 -11.73 2.13
CA ASN A 174 8.54 -12.42 2.05
C ASN A 174 8.42 -13.93 2.33
N SER A 175 7.21 -14.51 2.22
CA SER A 175 6.95 -15.92 2.52
C SER A 175 6.93 -16.78 1.26
N PRO A 176 7.40 -18.04 1.36
CA PRO A 176 7.20 -19.05 0.29
C PRO A 176 5.72 -19.30 -0.03
N MET A 177 4.81 -18.92 0.88
CA MET A 177 3.35 -19.08 0.70
C MET A 177 2.70 -17.97 -0.11
N ARG A 178 3.46 -17.00 -0.58
CA ARG A 178 2.96 -15.87 -1.39
C ARG A 178 2.15 -16.34 -2.61
N ALA A 179 2.58 -17.38 -3.30
CA ALA A 179 1.85 -17.92 -4.44
C ALA A 179 0.43 -18.38 -4.07
N LEU A 180 0.23 -18.93 -2.86
CA LEU A 180 -1.08 -19.39 -2.41
C LEU A 180 -2.06 -18.24 -2.18
N ILE A 181 -1.61 -17.13 -1.59
CA ILE A 181 -2.48 -15.95 -1.42
C ILE A 181 -2.78 -15.29 -2.77
N GLU A 182 -1.84 -15.26 -3.71
CA GLU A 182 -2.09 -14.78 -5.09
C GLU A 182 -3.15 -15.62 -5.81
N ASP A 183 -3.15 -16.94 -5.60
CA ASP A 183 -4.16 -17.85 -6.14
C ASP A 183 -5.54 -17.61 -5.49
N GLN A 184 -5.61 -17.44 -4.16
CA GLN A 184 -6.86 -17.10 -3.48
C GLN A 184 -7.41 -15.74 -3.94
N ARG A 185 -6.56 -14.73 -4.12
CA ARG A 185 -6.97 -13.43 -4.66
C ARG A 185 -7.50 -13.56 -6.09
N THR A 186 -6.89 -14.41 -6.91
CA THR A 186 -7.39 -14.68 -8.26
C THR A 186 -8.78 -15.33 -8.23
N GLN A 187 -9.00 -16.30 -7.34
CA GLN A 187 -10.32 -16.92 -7.13
C GLN A 187 -11.35 -15.92 -6.62
N ALA A 188 -10.96 -15.09 -5.64
CA ALA A 188 -11.82 -14.04 -5.09
C ALA A 188 -12.25 -13.03 -6.17
N ASN A 189 -11.32 -12.57 -7.00
CA ASN A 189 -11.63 -11.66 -8.10
C ASN A 189 -12.57 -12.29 -9.14
N ALA A 190 -12.41 -13.57 -9.44
CA ALA A 190 -13.31 -14.27 -10.35
C ALA A 190 -14.73 -14.43 -9.76
N ALA A 191 -14.85 -14.72 -8.47
CA ALA A 191 -16.14 -14.81 -7.78
C ALA A 191 -16.79 -13.43 -7.62
N PHE A 192 -16.03 -12.42 -7.23
CA PHE A 192 -16.50 -11.03 -7.11
C PHE A 192 -17.01 -10.49 -8.45
N ALA A 193 -16.29 -10.73 -9.54
CA ALA A 193 -16.74 -10.28 -10.86
C ALA A 193 -18.08 -10.89 -11.28
N LYS A 194 -18.31 -12.18 -10.98
CA LYS A 194 -19.61 -12.83 -11.22
C LYS A 194 -20.70 -12.22 -10.35
N TRP A 195 -20.38 -11.91 -9.10
CA TRP A 195 -21.33 -11.29 -8.18
C TRP A 195 -21.66 -9.85 -8.63
N ILE A 196 -20.66 -9.05 -9.04
CA ILE A 196 -20.87 -7.71 -9.62
C ILE A 196 -21.75 -7.79 -10.86
N ALA A 197 -21.46 -8.71 -11.80
CA ALA A 197 -22.24 -8.87 -13.02
C ALA A 197 -23.73 -9.17 -12.75
N LYS A 198 -24.03 -9.82 -11.63
CA LYS A 198 -25.41 -10.14 -11.23
C LYS A 198 -26.12 -8.99 -10.50
N ASN A 199 -25.37 -8.16 -9.76
CA ASN A 199 -25.98 -7.23 -8.79
C ASN A 199 -25.80 -5.76 -9.16
N TYR A 200 -24.79 -5.39 -9.97
CA TYR A 200 -24.42 -3.98 -10.19
C TYR A 200 -25.57 -3.13 -10.74
N GLU A 201 -26.27 -3.60 -11.77
CA GLU A 201 -27.36 -2.83 -12.38
C GLU A 201 -28.53 -2.60 -11.40
N SER A 202 -28.85 -3.59 -10.54
CA SER A 202 -29.93 -3.49 -9.57
C SER A 202 -29.73 -2.39 -8.51
N TRP A 203 -28.47 -1.98 -8.26
CA TRP A 203 -28.17 -0.90 -7.31
C TRP A 203 -28.71 0.46 -7.75
N PHE A 204 -29.03 0.62 -9.01
CA PHE A 204 -29.57 1.86 -9.58
C PHE A 204 -31.11 1.83 -9.72
N GLU A 205 -31.75 0.69 -9.41
CA GLU A 205 -33.21 0.51 -9.52
C GLU A 205 -33.93 0.55 -8.16
N GLY A 206 -33.19 0.49 -7.04
CA GLY A 206 -33.74 0.39 -5.70
C GLY A 206 -33.05 1.29 -4.67
N GLU A 207 -33.55 1.28 -3.43
CA GLU A 207 -32.99 2.05 -2.32
C GLU A 207 -31.78 1.36 -1.66
N GLN A 208 -31.67 0.04 -1.79
CA GLN A 208 -30.57 -0.74 -1.17
C GLN A 208 -29.41 -0.89 -2.14
N ARG A 209 -28.38 -0.10 -1.90
CA ARG A 209 -27.11 -0.19 -2.62
C ARG A 209 -25.94 0.09 -1.67
N PRO A 210 -24.72 -0.37 -1.98
CA PRO A 210 -23.55 -0.03 -1.18
C PRO A 210 -23.25 1.46 -1.24
N LEU A 211 -22.41 1.93 -0.30
CA LEU A 211 -21.81 3.26 -0.36
C LEU A 211 -20.95 3.35 -1.61
N MET A 212 -21.19 4.34 -2.47
CA MET A 212 -20.51 4.50 -3.76
C MET A 212 -19.84 5.86 -3.87
N SER A 213 -19.07 6.08 -4.95
CA SER A 213 -18.26 7.30 -5.16
C SER A 213 -19.06 8.59 -4.98
N ASN A 214 -20.27 8.66 -5.49
CA ASN A 214 -21.14 9.85 -5.37
C ASN A 214 -21.70 10.11 -3.96
N ASP A 215 -21.49 9.22 -3.02
CA ASP A 215 -21.97 9.37 -1.64
C ASP A 215 -20.91 9.89 -0.67
N VAL A 216 -19.63 9.79 -1.04
CA VAL A 216 -18.47 10.03 -0.14
C VAL A 216 -18.55 11.35 0.59
N MET A 217 -18.80 12.46 -0.12
CA MET A 217 -18.89 13.79 0.49
C MET A 217 -20.04 13.87 1.51
N LYS A 218 -21.22 13.40 1.13
CA LYS A 218 -22.41 13.43 1.99
C LYS A 218 -22.26 12.52 3.20
N HIS A 219 -21.65 11.34 3.00
CA HIS A 219 -21.54 10.33 4.06
C HIS A 219 -20.43 10.65 5.06
N SER A 220 -19.27 11.12 4.59
CA SER A 220 -18.07 11.20 5.43
C SER A 220 -17.56 12.61 5.69
N VAL A 221 -17.84 13.58 4.81
CA VAL A 221 -17.34 14.97 4.96
C VAL A 221 -18.40 15.84 5.63
N PHE A 222 -19.63 15.85 5.13
CA PHE A 222 -20.68 16.73 5.65
C PHE A 222 -20.96 16.54 7.14
N PRO A 223 -21.06 15.32 7.70
CA PRO A 223 -21.30 15.13 9.13
C PRO A 223 -20.18 15.70 10.02
N LEU A 224 -18.93 15.79 9.53
CA LEU A 224 -17.82 16.40 10.25
C LEU A 224 -17.94 17.93 10.23
N LEU A 225 -18.28 18.51 9.07
CA LEU A 225 -18.54 19.94 8.95
C LEU A 225 -19.73 20.38 9.82
N ASP A 226 -20.80 19.58 9.90
CA ASP A 226 -21.98 19.84 10.76
C ASP A 226 -21.62 19.86 12.26
N LYS A 227 -20.57 19.14 12.65
CA LYS A 227 -20.00 19.18 14.01
C LYS A 227 -19.04 20.37 14.23
N GLY A 228 -18.85 21.23 13.22
CA GLY A 228 -17.91 22.35 13.26
C GLY A 228 -16.45 21.96 13.17
N GLU A 229 -16.15 20.76 12.68
CA GLU A 229 -14.78 20.30 12.53
C GLU A 229 -14.09 20.94 11.31
N LYS A 230 -12.81 21.18 11.44
CA LYS A 230 -11.95 21.60 10.34
C LYS A 230 -11.49 20.34 9.59
N VAL A 231 -11.93 20.18 8.34
CA VAL A 231 -11.75 18.94 7.57
C VAL A 231 -10.74 19.13 6.45
N LEU A 232 -9.78 18.22 6.37
CA LEU A 232 -8.93 18.01 5.21
C LEU A 232 -9.39 16.72 4.49
N LEU A 233 -10.02 16.87 3.33
CA LEU A 233 -10.28 15.74 2.44
C LEU A 233 -9.06 15.52 1.55
N CYS A 234 -8.40 14.39 1.73
CA CYS A 234 -7.26 13.96 0.91
C CYS A 234 -7.69 12.82 -0.01
N VAL A 235 -7.66 13.05 -1.31
CA VAL A 235 -7.91 12.05 -2.34
C VAL A 235 -6.59 11.69 -2.99
N ILE A 236 -6.11 10.46 -2.75
CA ILE A 236 -4.92 9.92 -3.41
C ILE A 236 -5.40 9.13 -4.62
N ASP A 237 -5.10 9.62 -5.81
CA ASP A 237 -5.50 9.02 -7.08
C ASP A 237 -4.94 7.60 -7.21
N ASN A 238 -5.80 6.62 -7.57
CA ASN A 238 -5.41 5.24 -7.84
C ASN A 238 -4.80 4.49 -6.63
N PHE A 239 -5.31 4.75 -5.42
CA PHE A 239 -4.76 4.26 -4.16
C PHE A 239 -5.58 3.09 -3.60
N ARG A 240 -4.92 1.95 -3.31
CA ARG A 240 -5.56 0.72 -2.87
C ARG A 240 -5.63 0.60 -1.34
N TYR A 241 -6.48 -0.34 -0.88
CA TYR A 241 -6.63 -0.62 0.54
C TYR A 241 -5.34 -1.20 1.18
N ASP A 242 -4.62 -2.09 0.49
CA ASP A 242 -3.34 -2.62 0.98
C ASP A 242 -2.25 -1.54 1.08
N GLN A 243 -2.26 -0.56 0.19
CA GLN A 243 -1.37 0.61 0.28
C GLN A 243 -1.72 1.50 1.47
N TRP A 244 -3.03 1.70 1.76
CA TRP A 244 -3.48 2.35 2.99
C TRP A 244 -2.90 1.65 4.22
N LYS A 245 -3.04 0.33 4.33
CA LYS A 245 -2.52 -0.45 5.46
C LYS A 245 -1.00 -0.33 5.60
N THR A 246 -0.30 -0.15 4.49
CA THR A 246 1.16 0.03 4.47
C THR A 246 1.60 1.40 4.99
N ILE A 247 0.86 2.49 4.69
CA ILE A 247 1.21 3.84 5.18
C ILE A 247 0.58 4.19 6.54
N GLN A 248 -0.45 3.47 6.97
CA GLN A 248 -1.17 3.71 8.23
C GLN A 248 -0.25 3.86 9.45
N PRO A 249 0.81 3.02 9.65
CA PRO A 249 1.71 3.17 10.80
C PRO A 249 2.38 4.55 10.87
N LEU A 250 2.77 5.14 9.72
CA LEU A 250 3.38 6.47 9.67
C LEU A 250 2.40 7.56 10.09
N LEU A 251 1.15 7.48 9.63
CA LEU A 251 0.10 8.43 10.04
C LEU A 251 -0.29 8.26 11.51
N SER A 252 -0.13 7.06 12.06
CA SER A 252 -0.44 6.77 13.46
C SER A 252 0.49 7.48 14.45
N GLU A 253 1.56 8.12 14.02
CA GLU A 253 2.41 8.97 14.87
C GLU A 253 1.65 10.22 15.35
N PHE A 254 0.84 10.84 14.51
CA PHE A 254 0.16 12.10 14.79
C PHE A 254 -1.37 12.08 14.57
N TYR A 255 -1.91 11.01 14.04
CA TYR A 255 -3.34 10.77 13.91
C TYR A 255 -3.79 9.50 14.63
N ALA A 256 -5.02 9.51 15.12
CA ALA A 256 -5.74 8.32 15.59
C ALA A 256 -6.84 7.97 14.58
N VAL A 257 -6.95 6.71 14.21
CA VAL A 257 -8.05 6.23 13.33
C VAL A 257 -9.36 6.31 14.12
N ASN A 258 -10.28 7.14 13.65
CA ASN A 258 -11.61 7.30 14.24
C ASN A 258 -12.65 6.38 13.57
N ASN A 259 -12.57 6.27 12.25
CA ASN A 259 -13.40 5.35 11.47
C ASN A 259 -12.60 4.85 10.27
N GLU A 260 -12.57 3.53 10.10
CA GLU A 260 -11.96 2.88 8.93
C GLU A 260 -13.03 2.05 8.24
N GLN A 261 -13.39 2.43 7.03
CA GLN A 261 -14.35 1.72 6.20
C GLN A 261 -13.84 1.66 4.76
N GLN A 262 -14.51 0.86 3.98
CA GLN A 262 -14.32 0.79 2.53
C GLN A 262 -15.62 1.22 1.85
N TYR A 263 -15.50 1.72 0.63
CA TYR A 263 -16.64 2.01 -0.21
C TYR A 263 -16.41 1.46 -1.62
N THR A 264 -17.44 1.49 -2.45
CA THR A 264 -17.40 0.92 -3.79
C THR A 264 -17.19 2.02 -4.82
N SER A 265 -16.06 1.97 -5.55
CA SER A 265 -15.89 2.82 -6.73
C SER A 265 -16.91 2.46 -7.80
N ILE A 266 -17.51 3.47 -8.42
CA ILE A 266 -18.42 3.27 -9.55
C ILE A 266 -17.65 2.77 -10.78
N LEU A 267 -18.33 2.07 -11.67
CA LEU A 267 -17.78 1.70 -12.98
C LEU A 267 -18.00 2.83 -14.00
N PRO A 268 -17.05 3.05 -14.88
CA PRO A 268 -15.66 2.58 -14.88
C PRO A 268 -14.88 3.04 -13.65
N THR A 269 -14.02 2.17 -13.10
CA THR A 269 -13.09 2.52 -12.03
C THR A 269 -11.96 3.40 -12.57
N ALA A 270 -12.32 4.60 -12.97
CA ALA A 270 -11.45 5.55 -13.67
C ALA A 270 -11.71 6.97 -13.20
N THR A 271 -10.66 7.76 -13.15
CA THR A 271 -10.62 9.12 -12.60
C THR A 271 -11.75 10.02 -13.13
N GLN A 272 -11.99 9.99 -14.44
CA GLN A 272 -13.05 10.79 -15.07
C GLN A 272 -14.43 10.51 -14.47
N TYR A 273 -14.74 9.26 -14.18
CA TYR A 273 -16.04 8.83 -13.69
C TYR A 273 -16.11 8.94 -12.16
N ALA A 274 -15.22 8.24 -11.49
CA ALA A 274 -15.29 8.04 -10.05
C ALA A 274 -14.95 9.34 -9.27
N ARG A 275 -13.90 10.08 -9.65
CA ARG A 275 -13.49 11.28 -8.91
C ARG A 275 -14.45 12.45 -9.16
N ASN A 276 -14.92 12.63 -10.38
CA ASN A 276 -15.97 13.60 -10.65
C ASN A 276 -17.27 13.27 -9.90
N ALA A 277 -17.61 11.98 -9.72
CA ALA A 277 -18.74 11.57 -8.90
C ALA A 277 -18.53 11.90 -7.41
N ILE A 278 -17.34 11.69 -6.85
CA ILE A 278 -17.01 12.11 -5.47
C ILE A 278 -17.28 13.60 -5.29
N PHE A 279 -16.71 14.43 -6.14
CA PHE A 279 -16.74 15.89 -5.97
C PHE A 279 -18.08 16.54 -6.34
N SER A 280 -18.83 15.94 -7.24
CA SER A 280 -20.17 16.41 -7.56
C SER A 280 -21.27 15.83 -6.68
N GLY A 281 -21.08 14.66 -6.07
CA GLY A 281 -22.15 13.90 -5.42
C GLY A 281 -23.22 13.44 -6.40
N LEU A 282 -22.87 13.27 -7.66
CA LEU A 282 -23.75 12.86 -8.76
C LEU A 282 -23.14 11.70 -9.54
N LEU A 283 -23.97 10.92 -10.18
CA LEU A 283 -23.51 9.95 -11.17
C LEU A 283 -23.05 10.66 -12.46
N PRO A 284 -22.16 10.08 -13.24
CA PRO A 284 -21.59 10.70 -14.45
C PRO A 284 -22.63 11.23 -15.44
N LEU A 285 -23.70 10.48 -15.70
CA LEU A 285 -24.81 10.93 -16.56
C LEU A 285 -25.51 12.16 -15.98
N GLN A 286 -25.68 12.22 -14.67
CA GLN A 286 -26.30 13.38 -14.02
C GLN A 286 -25.39 14.63 -14.12
N ILE A 287 -24.06 14.44 -14.02
CA ILE A 287 -23.10 15.53 -14.23
C ILE A 287 -23.26 16.05 -15.67
N GLN A 288 -23.21 15.17 -16.66
CA GLN A 288 -23.38 15.52 -18.08
C GLN A 288 -24.69 16.28 -18.36
N GLN A 289 -25.80 15.86 -17.72
CA GLN A 289 -27.12 16.47 -17.94
C GLN A 289 -27.31 17.80 -17.20
N MET A 290 -26.84 17.90 -15.95
CA MET A 290 -27.06 19.09 -15.11
C MET A 290 -25.98 20.16 -15.31
N PHE A 291 -24.78 19.74 -15.62
CA PHE A 291 -23.58 20.59 -15.73
C PHE A 291 -22.75 20.20 -16.97
N PRO A 292 -23.32 20.25 -18.19
CA PRO A 292 -22.64 19.80 -19.40
C PRO A 292 -21.31 20.53 -19.65
N GLN A 293 -21.16 21.76 -19.17
CA GLN A 293 -19.92 22.53 -19.24
C GLN A 293 -18.77 21.97 -18.38
N TYR A 294 -19.07 21.09 -17.42
CA TYR A 294 -18.09 20.46 -16.52
C TYR A 294 -17.87 18.98 -16.84
N TRP A 295 -18.52 18.48 -17.88
CA TRP A 295 -18.31 17.12 -18.37
C TRP A 295 -17.50 17.15 -19.67
N VAL A 296 -16.35 16.46 -19.67
CA VAL A 296 -15.51 16.30 -20.87
C VAL A 296 -15.76 14.90 -21.42
N GLU A 297 -16.07 14.79 -22.70
CA GLU A 297 -16.38 13.52 -23.33
C GLU A 297 -15.13 12.64 -23.51
N GLU A 298 -15.31 11.32 -23.65
CA GLU A 298 -14.21 10.36 -23.82
C GLU A 298 -13.31 10.66 -25.02
N GLY A 299 -13.87 11.16 -26.11
CA GLY A 299 -13.16 11.46 -27.34
C GLY A 299 -12.45 12.81 -27.37
N ASP A 300 -12.66 13.67 -26.36
CA ASP A 300 -12.07 15.00 -26.35
C ASP A 300 -10.60 14.96 -25.88
N GLU A 301 -9.79 15.90 -26.35
CA GLU A 301 -8.37 16.03 -25.98
C GLU A 301 -8.15 16.68 -24.61
N GLU A 302 -9.17 17.33 -24.07
CA GLU A 302 -9.11 18.03 -22.79
C GLU A 302 -8.95 17.07 -21.61
N SER A 303 -8.40 17.61 -20.50
CA SER A 303 -8.30 16.84 -19.25
C SER A 303 -9.70 16.52 -18.71
N LYS A 304 -9.99 15.25 -18.54
CA LYS A 304 -11.32 14.72 -18.16
C LYS A 304 -11.80 15.13 -16.77
N ASN A 305 -10.91 15.69 -15.95
CA ASN A 305 -11.16 16.03 -14.56
C ASN A 305 -10.59 17.43 -14.20
N GLN A 306 -10.69 18.37 -15.12
CA GLN A 306 -10.22 19.75 -14.90
C GLN A 306 -11.18 20.60 -14.07
N TYR A 307 -12.46 20.22 -13.98
CA TYR A 307 -13.53 20.99 -13.33
C TYR A 307 -13.90 20.47 -11.92
N GLU A 308 -12.98 19.77 -11.26
CA GLU A 308 -13.22 19.17 -9.94
C GLU A 308 -13.61 20.21 -8.88
N LYS A 309 -12.98 21.38 -8.88
CA LYS A 309 -13.28 22.49 -7.97
C LYS A 309 -14.71 23.02 -8.19
N GLU A 310 -15.10 23.21 -9.43
CA GLU A 310 -16.43 23.68 -9.82
C GLU A 310 -17.51 22.64 -9.45
N LEU A 311 -17.21 21.36 -9.59
CA LEU A 311 -18.10 20.29 -9.17
C LEU A 311 -18.32 20.28 -7.65
N VAL A 312 -17.28 20.52 -6.84
CA VAL A 312 -17.44 20.71 -5.38
C VAL A 312 -18.33 21.91 -5.08
N GLN A 313 -18.13 23.02 -5.78
CA GLN A 313 -18.96 24.21 -5.61
C GLN A 313 -20.44 23.90 -5.89
N THR A 314 -20.76 23.23 -7.01
CA THR A 314 -22.14 22.84 -7.33
C THR A 314 -22.72 21.87 -6.32
N LEU A 315 -21.91 20.98 -5.75
CA LEU A 315 -22.35 20.06 -4.70
C LEU A 315 -22.79 20.83 -3.46
N LEU A 316 -21.95 21.75 -2.96
CA LEU A 316 -22.28 22.55 -1.76
C LEU A 316 -23.52 23.39 -1.99
N GLU A 317 -23.68 24.05 -3.14
CA GLU A 317 -24.84 24.84 -3.50
C GLU A 317 -26.12 23.98 -3.53
N ARG A 318 -26.12 22.81 -4.14
CA ARG A 318 -27.28 21.90 -4.21
C ARG A 318 -27.72 21.41 -2.83
N TYR A 319 -26.78 21.21 -1.90
CA TYR A 319 -27.08 20.87 -0.51
C TYR A 319 -27.31 22.10 0.38
N ARG A 320 -27.40 23.33 -0.21
CA ARG A 320 -27.59 24.62 0.49
C ARG A 320 -26.55 24.85 1.59
N ARG A 321 -25.35 24.35 1.37
CA ARG A 321 -24.21 24.53 2.29
C ARG A 321 -23.53 25.86 2.00
N ARG A 322 -23.14 26.57 3.08
CA ARG A 322 -22.52 27.91 2.98
C ARG A 322 -21.02 27.88 3.29
N GLU A 323 -20.49 26.72 3.58
CA GLU A 323 -19.09 26.55 3.90
C GLU A 323 -18.22 26.90 2.70
N SER A 324 -17.27 27.77 2.95
CA SER A 324 -16.18 28.02 2.01
C SER A 324 -15.21 26.84 2.00
N PHE A 325 -14.56 26.60 0.89
CA PHE A 325 -13.57 25.54 0.78
C PHE A 325 -12.34 26.00 0.01
N THR A 326 -11.23 25.30 0.25
CA THR A 326 -9.98 25.42 -0.51
C THR A 326 -9.74 24.13 -1.27
N TYR A 327 -9.25 24.21 -2.50
CA TYR A 327 -8.98 23.07 -3.35
C TYR A 327 -7.58 23.15 -3.95
N TRP A 328 -6.81 22.05 -3.86
CA TRP A 328 -5.49 21.91 -4.46
C TRP A 328 -5.36 20.56 -5.18
N LYS A 329 -4.76 20.58 -6.36
CA LYS A 329 -4.41 19.39 -7.14
C LYS A 329 -2.89 19.34 -7.26
N VAL A 330 -2.28 18.34 -6.62
CA VAL A 330 -0.82 18.20 -6.48
C VAL A 330 -0.33 17.19 -7.50
N ASN A 331 0.37 17.68 -8.50
CA ASN A 331 1.03 16.85 -9.51
C ASN A 331 2.55 16.77 -9.28
N GLU A 332 3.13 17.75 -8.57
CA GLU A 332 4.56 17.89 -8.36
C GLU A 332 4.88 18.20 -6.88
N SER A 333 6.05 17.76 -6.43
CA SER A 333 6.51 17.96 -5.04
C SER A 333 6.57 19.43 -4.63
N ASP A 334 7.09 20.30 -5.49
CA ASP A 334 7.21 21.75 -5.22
C ASP A 334 5.84 22.42 -5.00
N PHE A 335 4.80 21.91 -5.64
CA PHE A 335 3.45 22.40 -5.41
C PHE A 335 2.91 21.94 -4.05
N CYS A 336 3.25 20.73 -3.61
CA CYS A 336 2.89 20.23 -2.27
C CYS A 336 3.50 21.12 -1.17
N GLU A 337 4.75 21.54 -1.29
CA GLU A 337 5.40 22.46 -0.35
C GLU A 337 4.66 23.82 -0.27
N ARG A 338 4.18 24.33 -1.41
CA ARG A 338 3.35 25.55 -1.43
C ARG A 338 2.01 25.34 -0.72
N VAL A 339 1.38 24.18 -0.88
CA VAL A 339 0.15 23.81 -0.15
C VAL A 339 0.39 23.80 1.36
N ILE A 340 1.50 23.20 1.81
CA ILE A 340 1.90 23.19 3.24
C ILE A 340 2.04 24.60 3.79
N ALA A 341 2.69 25.49 3.04
CA ALA A 341 2.85 26.90 3.44
C ALA A 341 1.51 27.63 3.54
N GLN A 342 0.59 27.39 2.60
CA GLN A 342 -0.74 27.99 2.57
C GLN A 342 -1.66 27.45 3.66
N LEU A 343 -1.53 26.18 4.04
CA LEU A 343 -2.42 25.50 4.98
C LEU A 343 -2.49 26.21 6.35
N LYS A 344 -1.42 26.86 6.79
CA LYS A 344 -1.37 27.66 8.02
C LYS A 344 -2.33 28.85 8.03
N SER A 345 -2.56 29.44 6.87
CA SER A 345 -3.41 30.64 6.70
C SER A 345 -4.86 30.31 6.31
N VAL A 346 -5.16 29.03 6.08
CA VAL A 346 -6.49 28.58 5.66
C VAL A 346 -7.50 28.73 6.78
N GLN A 347 -8.55 29.53 6.53
CA GLN A 347 -9.68 29.73 7.44
C GLN A 347 -10.93 28.95 7.03
N THR A 348 -10.90 28.29 5.87
CA THR A 348 -12.05 27.52 5.37
C THR A 348 -12.24 26.26 6.20
N PRO A 349 -13.50 25.89 6.53
CA PRO A 349 -13.78 24.67 7.28
C PRO A 349 -13.48 23.39 6.48
N LEU A 350 -13.47 23.47 5.15
CA LEU A 350 -13.15 22.37 4.25
C LEU A 350 -11.91 22.70 3.42
N SER A 351 -10.95 21.83 3.43
CA SER A 351 -9.79 21.82 2.54
C SER A 351 -9.76 20.52 1.76
N ILE A 352 -9.49 20.58 0.47
CA ILE A 352 -9.44 19.42 -0.42
C ILE A 352 -8.08 19.36 -1.09
N VAL A 353 -7.41 18.22 -0.98
CA VAL A 353 -6.13 17.97 -1.65
C VAL A 353 -6.26 16.69 -2.47
N VAL A 354 -5.93 16.78 -3.75
CA VAL A 354 -5.81 15.63 -4.66
C VAL A 354 -4.33 15.36 -4.92
N LEU A 355 -3.91 14.12 -4.73
CA LEU A 355 -2.52 13.67 -4.89
C LEU A 355 -2.46 12.65 -6.02
N ASN A 356 -1.81 12.97 -7.14
CA ASN A 356 -1.80 12.14 -8.35
C ASN A 356 -0.58 11.22 -8.47
N PHE A 357 0.29 11.16 -7.46
CA PHE A 357 1.57 10.45 -7.57
C PHE A 357 1.42 8.95 -7.85
N ILE A 358 0.48 8.26 -7.19
CA ILE A 358 0.31 6.80 -7.33
C ILE A 358 -0.19 6.45 -8.73
N ASP A 359 -1.11 7.26 -9.27
CA ASP A 359 -1.56 7.10 -10.66
C ASP A 359 -0.42 7.35 -11.65
N MET A 360 0.36 8.42 -11.47
CA MET A 360 1.55 8.71 -12.28
C MET A 360 2.57 7.57 -12.21
N LEU A 361 2.76 6.93 -11.05
CA LEU A 361 3.64 5.77 -10.88
C LEU A 361 3.15 4.58 -11.71
N SER A 362 1.85 4.31 -11.74
CA SER A 362 1.25 3.22 -12.53
C SER A 362 1.43 3.45 -14.04
N HIS A 363 1.23 4.67 -14.51
CA HIS A 363 1.45 5.07 -15.90
C HIS A 363 2.93 5.02 -16.29
N SER A 364 3.82 5.61 -15.49
CA SER A 364 5.28 5.59 -15.74
C SER A 364 5.83 4.18 -15.83
N ARG A 365 5.28 3.23 -15.06
CA ARG A 365 5.63 1.81 -15.14
C ARG A 365 5.25 1.20 -16.50
N THR A 366 4.14 1.61 -17.08
CA THR A 366 3.74 1.15 -18.41
C THR A 366 4.70 1.64 -19.49
N GLU A 367 5.21 2.85 -19.37
CA GLU A 367 6.05 3.52 -20.36
C GLU A 367 7.55 3.26 -20.19
N SER A 368 8.04 3.11 -18.94
CA SER A 368 9.45 2.98 -18.61
C SER A 368 9.85 1.54 -18.23
N LYS A 369 10.87 0.99 -18.93
CA LYS A 369 11.45 -0.32 -18.61
C LYS A 369 12.04 -0.35 -17.20
N MET A 370 12.72 0.71 -16.77
CA MET A 370 13.31 0.82 -15.45
C MET A 370 12.23 0.79 -14.35
N MET A 371 11.12 1.50 -14.54
CA MET A 371 10.01 1.48 -13.60
C MET A 371 9.31 0.11 -13.54
N ARG A 372 9.27 -0.64 -14.64
CA ARG A 372 8.78 -2.03 -14.65
C ARG A 372 9.64 -2.97 -13.81
N GLU A 373 10.95 -2.77 -13.82
CA GLU A 373 11.88 -3.55 -13.00
C GLU A 373 11.79 -3.20 -11.51
N LEU A 374 11.61 -1.91 -11.17
CA LEU A 374 11.46 -1.43 -9.79
C LEU A 374 10.14 -1.83 -9.15
N ALA A 375 9.04 -1.81 -9.88
CA ALA A 375 7.70 -2.17 -9.41
C ALA A 375 7.22 -3.48 -10.07
N ASN A 376 8.02 -4.53 -10.00
CA ASN A 376 7.79 -5.77 -10.75
C ASN A 376 6.61 -6.61 -10.24
N ASP A 377 6.18 -6.38 -9.01
CA ASP A 377 5.07 -7.10 -8.36
C ASP A 377 4.32 -6.22 -7.34
N GLU A 378 3.32 -6.79 -6.66
CA GLU A 378 2.47 -6.12 -5.68
C GLU A 378 3.27 -5.60 -4.47
N SER A 379 4.24 -6.38 -3.99
CA SER A 379 5.11 -6.01 -2.88
C SER A 379 5.98 -4.80 -3.21
N ALA A 380 6.65 -4.84 -4.35
CA ALA A 380 7.47 -3.73 -4.83
C ALA A 380 6.63 -2.46 -5.03
N TYR A 381 5.39 -2.60 -5.53
CA TYR A 381 4.47 -1.48 -5.70
C TYR A 381 4.07 -0.84 -4.36
N ARG A 382 3.78 -1.66 -3.32
CA ARG A 382 3.55 -1.17 -1.95
C ARG A 382 4.79 -0.50 -1.35
N SER A 383 5.97 -1.09 -1.53
CA SER A 383 7.25 -0.52 -1.05
C SER A 383 7.56 0.84 -1.67
N LEU A 384 7.31 1.01 -2.97
CA LEU A 384 7.45 2.31 -3.63
C LEU A 384 6.44 3.34 -3.10
N THR A 385 5.21 2.93 -2.84
CA THR A 385 4.19 3.79 -2.22
C THR A 385 4.63 4.25 -0.82
N LEU A 386 5.13 3.33 0.01
CA LEU A 386 5.63 3.65 1.35
C LEU A 386 6.83 4.60 1.29
N SER A 387 7.78 4.32 0.40
CA SER A 387 8.97 5.15 0.20
C SER A 387 8.58 6.56 -0.25
N TRP A 388 7.70 6.66 -1.25
CA TRP A 388 7.19 7.96 -1.67
C TRP A 388 6.52 8.70 -0.52
N PHE A 389 5.58 8.06 0.17
CA PHE A 389 4.85 8.72 1.25
C PHE A 389 5.78 9.24 2.33
N ARG A 390 6.78 8.44 2.74
CA ARG A 390 7.76 8.79 3.79
C ARG A 390 8.69 9.94 3.40
N HIS A 391 9.13 9.97 2.14
CA HIS A 391 10.19 10.88 1.68
C HIS A 391 9.69 12.05 0.83
N SER A 392 8.40 12.12 0.54
CA SER A 392 7.78 13.24 -0.17
C SER A 392 7.22 14.28 0.79
N PRO A 393 6.96 15.51 0.32
CA PRO A 393 6.27 16.53 1.10
C PRO A 393 4.86 16.11 1.59
N THR A 394 4.30 15.01 1.07
CA THR A 394 2.98 14.51 1.46
C THR A 394 2.93 14.11 2.94
N TYR A 395 3.96 13.46 3.46
CA TYR A 395 4.05 13.11 4.88
C TYR A 395 4.03 14.37 5.76
N GLU A 396 4.82 15.38 5.39
CA GLU A 396 4.85 16.68 6.11
C GLU A 396 3.52 17.42 6.01
N LEU A 397 2.84 17.35 4.85
CA LEU A 397 1.49 17.91 4.69
C LEU A 397 0.51 17.31 5.71
N MET A 398 0.52 15.97 5.86
CA MET A 398 -0.36 15.28 6.80
C MET A 398 -0.01 15.62 8.26
N ARG A 399 1.27 15.64 8.60
CA ARG A 399 1.75 16.02 9.93
C ARG A 399 1.32 17.45 10.26
N ARG A 400 1.52 18.39 9.34
CA ARG A 400 1.15 19.78 9.53
C ARG A 400 -0.37 19.97 9.65
N ALA A 401 -1.15 19.22 8.89
CA ALA A 401 -2.61 19.23 9.00
C ALA A 401 -3.06 18.77 10.40
N ALA A 402 -2.44 17.73 10.96
CA ALA A 402 -2.72 17.27 12.32
C ALA A 402 -2.39 18.36 13.35
N GLU A 403 -1.20 18.98 13.29
CA GLU A 403 -0.78 20.08 14.17
C GLU A 403 -1.75 21.29 14.12
N LEU A 404 -2.38 21.53 12.98
CA LEU A 404 -3.37 22.59 12.76
C LEU A 404 -4.80 22.17 13.14
N GLY A 405 -4.99 20.98 13.67
CA GLY A 405 -6.27 20.47 14.16
C GLY A 405 -7.23 20.00 13.07
N PHE A 406 -6.76 19.69 11.86
CA PHE A 406 -7.61 19.14 10.82
C PHE A 406 -7.99 17.68 11.10
N THR A 407 -9.28 17.37 11.05
CA THR A 407 -9.74 16.00 10.87
C THR A 407 -9.45 15.60 9.42
N LEU A 408 -8.67 14.53 9.25
CA LEU A 408 -8.30 14.03 7.92
C LEU A 408 -9.32 12.99 7.47
N VAL A 409 -9.92 13.21 6.29
CA VAL A 409 -10.65 12.19 5.54
C VAL A 409 -9.76 11.76 4.39
N LEU A 410 -9.20 10.55 4.49
CA LEU A 410 -8.31 9.99 3.49
C LEU A 410 -9.06 8.97 2.66
N THR A 411 -9.01 9.13 1.34
CA THR A 411 -9.69 8.26 0.39
C THR A 411 -8.98 8.26 -0.98
N THR A 412 -9.58 7.57 -1.92
CA THR A 412 -9.19 7.49 -3.34
C THR A 412 -10.45 7.49 -4.19
N ASP A 413 -10.32 7.63 -5.47
CA ASP A 413 -11.43 7.51 -6.45
C ASP A 413 -11.58 6.07 -6.99
N HIS A 414 -10.47 5.37 -7.17
CA HIS A 414 -10.41 3.95 -7.56
C HIS A 414 -9.05 3.37 -7.13
N GLY A 415 -8.92 2.05 -7.23
CA GLY A 415 -7.63 1.40 -7.13
C GLY A 415 -7.15 0.88 -8.47
N THR A 416 -6.21 -0.05 -8.45
CA THR A 416 -5.56 -0.62 -9.63
C THR A 416 -5.29 -2.10 -9.46
N THR A 417 -5.30 -2.86 -10.54
CA THR A 417 -4.94 -4.27 -10.55
C THR A 417 -3.78 -4.55 -11.50
N ARG A 418 -2.95 -5.55 -11.16
CA ARG A 418 -1.88 -6.01 -12.04
C ARG A 418 -2.43 -6.94 -13.10
N VAL A 419 -2.43 -6.48 -14.36
CA VAL A 419 -3.03 -7.23 -15.48
C VAL A 419 -2.09 -8.33 -15.99
N LYS A 420 -2.67 -9.50 -16.32
CA LYS A 420 -1.92 -10.70 -16.73
C LYS A 420 -2.37 -11.25 -18.07
N ASN A 421 -3.67 -11.22 -18.39
CA ASN A 421 -4.25 -11.93 -19.52
C ASN A 421 -4.89 -10.97 -20.51
N ALA A 422 -4.46 -11.02 -21.77
CA ALA A 422 -5.06 -10.23 -22.85
C ALA A 422 -6.34 -10.88 -23.36
N VAL A 423 -7.41 -10.10 -23.43
CA VAL A 423 -8.71 -10.46 -24.02
C VAL A 423 -8.88 -9.70 -25.31
N GLN A 424 -9.18 -10.43 -26.38
CA GLN A 424 -9.38 -9.81 -27.69
C GLN A 424 -10.74 -9.08 -27.72
N ILE A 425 -10.72 -7.81 -28.16
CA ILE A 425 -11.91 -7.01 -28.40
C ILE A 425 -11.92 -6.48 -29.83
N ILE A 426 -13.08 -6.55 -30.45
CA ILE A 426 -13.37 -5.87 -31.72
C ILE A 426 -14.25 -4.68 -31.40
N ALA A 427 -13.80 -3.49 -31.76
CA ALA A 427 -14.50 -2.24 -31.53
C ALA A 427 -14.25 -1.27 -32.71
N ASP A 428 -15.07 -0.25 -32.82
CA ASP A 428 -14.88 0.78 -33.86
C ASP A 428 -13.71 1.73 -33.51
N LYS A 429 -13.33 2.58 -34.49
CA LYS A 429 -12.18 3.48 -34.37
C LYS A 429 -12.35 4.59 -33.31
N ASN A 430 -13.57 4.85 -32.88
CA ASN A 430 -13.90 5.92 -31.93
C ASN A 430 -14.00 5.41 -30.48
N THR A 431 -13.55 4.16 -30.23
CA THR A 431 -13.53 3.59 -28.90
C THR A 431 -12.38 4.17 -28.08
N ASN A 432 -12.61 4.41 -26.78
CA ASN A 432 -11.60 4.94 -25.88
C ASN A 432 -10.32 4.09 -25.80
N THR A 433 -9.22 4.69 -25.35
CA THR A 433 -7.89 4.06 -25.29
C THR A 433 -7.66 3.16 -24.09
N ASN A 434 -8.47 3.30 -23.02
CA ASN A 434 -8.31 2.50 -21.80
C ASN A 434 -8.35 0.99 -22.11
N ILE A 435 -7.57 0.19 -21.38
CA ILE A 435 -7.46 -1.26 -21.64
C ILE A 435 -8.24 -2.12 -20.66
N ARG A 436 -8.84 -1.53 -19.62
CA ARG A 436 -9.67 -2.23 -18.65
C ARG A 436 -11.17 -2.06 -18.92
N TYR A 437 -11.55 -1.00 -19.61
CA TYR A 437 -12.91 -0.81 -20.09
C TYR A 437 -12.94 -0.22 -21.49
N LYS A 438 -14.04 -0.44 -22.18
CA LYS A 438 -14.31 0.13 -23.50
C LYS A 438 -15.71 0.73 -23.56
N VAL A 439 -15.81 1.86 -24.25
CA VAL A 439 -17.07 2.56 -24.54
C VAL A 439 -17.19 2.73 -26.05
N GLY A 440 -18.25 2.23 -26.63
CA GLY A 440 -18.41 2.32 -28.09
C GLY A 440 -19.64 1.60 -28.60
N LYS A 441 -19.79 1.62 -29.92
CA LYS A 441 -20.81 0.87 -30.65
C LYS A 441 -20.28 -0.51 -30.99
N ALA A 442 -21.16 -1.50 -31.01
CA ALA A 442 -20.88 -2.86 -31.48
C ALA A 442 -19.60 -3.47 -30.86
N LEU A 443 -19.41 -3.28 -29.56
CA LEU A 443 -18.33 -3.94 -28.84
C LEU A 443 -18.52 -5.45 -28.89
N ASN A 444 -17.55 -6.17 -29.44
CA ASN A 444 -17.60 -7.62 -29.53
C ASN A 444 -16.32 -8.23 -28.91
N CYS A 445 -16.52 -9.03 -27.89
CA CYS A 445 -15.46 -9.77 -27.21
C CYS A 445 -15.89 -11.22 -26.97
N ASN A 446 -15.02 -12.16 -27.29
CA ASN A 446 -15.30 -13.60 -27.18
C ASN A 446 -15.00 -14.18 -25.79
N SER A 447 -14.98 -13.36 -24.75
CA SER A 447 -14.64 -13.80 -23.39
C SER A 447 -15.84 -13.82 -22.49
N LYS A 448 -16.02 -14.93 -21.75
CA LYS A 448 -17.00 -15.06 -20.66
C LYS A 448 -16.63 -14.21 -19.43
N ASN A 449 -15.43 -13.65 -19.41
CA ASN A 449 -14.90 -12.84 -18.30
C ASN A 449 -15.02 -11.33 -18.58
N VAL A 450 -15.91 -10.93 -19.47
CA VAL A 450 -16.21 -9.52 -19.75
C VAL A 450 -17.62 -9.21 -19.28
N PHE A 451 -17.75 -8.19 -18.47
CA PHE A 451 -19.04 -7.66 -18.07
C PHE A 451 -19.44 -6.54 -19.03
N SER A 452 -20.64 -6.59 -19.59
CA SER A 452 -21.16 -5.58 -20.51
C SER A 452 -22.41 -4.91 -19.95
N ILE A 453 -22.48 -3.59 -20.08
CA ILE A 453 -23.64 -2.78 -19.77
C ILE A 453 -24.22 -2.27 -21.10
N GLU A 454 -25.34 -2.87 -21.52
CA GLU A 454 -25.99 -2.56 -22.78
C GLU A 454 -26.87 -1.30 -22.71
N GLN A 455 -27.30 -0.93 -21.50
CA GLN A 455 -28.13 0.24 -21.24
C GLN A 455 -27.47 1.19 -20.23
N PRO A 456 -26.40 1.92 -20.64
CA PRO A 456 -25.57 2.72 -19.72
C PRO A 456 -26.37 3.74 -18.88
N LYS A 457 -27.43 4.31 -19.45
CA LYS A 457 -28.28 5.29 -18.76
C LYS A 457 -28.95 4.74 -17.52
N ARG A 458 -29.24 3.42 -17.47
CA ARG A 458 -29.84 2.78 -16.29
C ARG A 458 -28.94 2.81 -15.07
N VAL A 459 -27.62 2.78 -15.30
CA VAL A 459 -26.61 2.80 -14.25
C VAL A 459 -25.93 4.17 -14.12
N GLY A 460 -26.55 5.22 -14.63
CA GLY A 460 -26.05 6.59 -14.50
C GLY A 460 -24.79 6.88 -15.32
N LEU A 461 -24.56 6.14 -16.41
CA LEU A 461 -23.42 6.36 -17.30
C LEU A 461 -23.82 7.14 -18.56
N PRO A 462 -22.97 8.07 -19.03
CA PRO A 462 -23.14 8.76 -20.30
C PRO A 462 -23.24 7.79 -21.47
N CYS A 463 -24.02 8.18 -22.46
CA CYS A 463 -24.21 7.39 -23.67
C CYS A 463 -23.92 8.29 -24.89
N PRO A 464 -22.69 8.33 -25.39
CA PRO A 464 -22.32 9.19 -26.51
C PRO A 464 -23.18 8.98 -27.76
N ASN A 465 -23.67 7.76 -27.95
CA ASN A 465 -24.61 7.39 -28.99
C ASN A 465 -25.69 6.44 -28.44
N VAL A 466 -26.87 6.45 -29.04
CA VAL A 466 -28.01 5.60 -28.60
C VAL A 466 -27.67 4.11 -28.53
N SER A 467 -26.73 3.65 -29.33
CA SER A 467 -26.27 2.26 -29.41
C SER A 467 -24.93 2.01 -28.71
N SER A 468 -24.44 2.95 -27.90
CA SER A 468 -23.20 2.75 -27.15
C SER A 468 -23.43 1.84 -25.96
N SER A 469 -22.51 0.90 -25.74
CA SER A 469 -22.41 0.03 -24.57
C SER A 469 -21.08 0.22 -23.89
N TYR A 470 -20.97 -0.33 -22.69
CA TYR A 470 -19.70 -0.40 -21.94
C TYR A 470 -19.32 -1.86 -21.76
N ALA A 471 -18.05 -2.17 -21.94
CA ALA A 471 -17.47 -3.47 -21.68
C ALA A 471 -16.33 -3.34 -20.68
N PHE A 472 -16.32 -4.20 -19.66
CA PHE A 472 -15.34 -4.16 -18.56
C PHE A 472 -14.59 -5.48 -18.48
N CYS A 473 -13.27 -5.42 -18.41
CA CYS A 473 -12.45 -6.55 -18.03
C CYS A 473 -12.62 -6.87 -16.56
N THR A 474 -12.53 -8.16 -16.19
CA THR A 474 -12.63 -8.63 -14.83
C THR A 474 -11.31 -9.20 -14.32
N GLY A 475 -11.09 -9.20 -13.02
CA GLY A 475 -9.88 -9.71 -12.39
C GLY A 475 -8.61 -9.10 -13.01
N SER A 476 -7.71 -9.94 -13.49
CA SER A 476 -6.45 -9.52 -14.09
C SER A 476 -6.46 -9.45 -15.63
N ASP A 477 -7.62 -9.45 -16.26
CA ASP A 477 -7.75 -9.40 -17.72
C ASP A 477 -7.62 -7.96 -18.25
N PHE A 478 -7.22 -7.79 -19.50
CA PHE A 478 -7.18 -6.50 -20.20
C PHE A 478 -7.47 -6.64 -21.68
N PHE A 479 -8.03 -5.60 -22.29
CA PHE A 479 -8.36 -5.60 -23.71
C PHE A 479 -7.15 -5.34 -24.59
N ALA A 480 -7.07 -6.13 -25.66
CA ALA A 480 -6.15 -5.90 -26.78
C ALA A 480 -6.89 -6.07 -28.12
N TYR A 481 -6.57 -5.22 -29.10
CA TYR A 481 -7.14 -5.32 -30.43
C TYR A 481 -6.53 -6.47 -31.22
N PRO A 482 -7.26 -7.07 -32.21
CA PRO A 482 -6.73 -8.13 -33.07
C PRO A 482 -5.45 -7.73 -33.78
N ASN A 483 -5.38 -6.47 -34.22
CA ASN A 483 -4.18 -5.95 -34.88
C ASN A 483 -3.05 -5.81 -33.83
N GLN A 484 -1.93 -6.49 -34.09
CA GLN A 484 -0.77 -6.56 -33.20
C GLN A 484 -1.10 -7.14 -31.78
N PHE A 485 -2.06 -8.06 -31.72
CA PHE A 485 -2.52 -8.63 -30.43
C PHE A 485 -1.38 -9.13 -29.55
N ASN A 486 -0.47 -9.95 -30.07
CA ASN A 486 0.64 -10.51 -29.32
C ASN A 486 1.61 -9.44 -28.80
N TYR A 487 1.83 -8.37 -29.56
CA TYR A 487 2.66 -7.25 -29.13
C TYR A 487 2.03 -6.55 -27.92
N TYR A 488 0.77 -6.15 -28.01
CA TYR A 488 0.08 -5.46 -26.90
C TYR A 488 -0.17 -6.37 -25.71
N ALA A 489 -0.43 -7.66 -25.96
CA ALA A 489 -0.55 -8.65 -24.89
C ALA A 489 0.74 -8.76 -24.06
N GLN A 490 1.90 -8.70 -24.70
CA GLN A 490 3.19 -8.69 -24.02
C GLN A 490 3.52 -7.33 -23.40
N TYR A 491 3.19 -6.23 -24.08
CA TYR A 491 3.49 -4.87 -23.64
C TYR A 491 2.81 -4.51 -22.33
N TYR A 492 1.51 -4.82 -22.19
CA TYR A 492 0.73 -4.49 -20.99
C TYR A 492 0.81 -5.55 -19.90
N ARG A 493 1.28 -6.75 -20.19
CA ARG A 493 1.37 -7.82 -19.20
C ARG A 493 2.18 -7.37 -17.98
N ASN A 494 1.66 -7.68 -16.78
CA ASN A 494 2.23 -7.30 -15.49
C ASN A 494 2.32 -5.78 -15.25
N THR A 495 1.61 -4.95 -15.98
CA THR A 495 1.42 -3.53 -15.64
C THR A 495 0.25 -3.35 -14.68
N PHE A 496 0.22 -2.25 -13.94
CA PHE A 496 -0.91 -1.86 -13.10
C PHE A 496 -1.87 -1.01 -13.92
N GLN A 497 -3.13 -1.41 -13.95
CA GLN A 497 -4.17 -0.79 -14.78
C GLN A 497 -5.47 -0.69 -13.99
N HIS A 498 -6.34 0.23 -14.39
CA HIS A 498 -7.62 0.51 -13.74
C HIS A 498 -8.73 0.78 -14.77
N GLY A 499 -9.97 0.73 -14.35
CA GLY A 499 -11.14 0.96 -15.21
C GLY A 499 -12.10 -0.21 -15.26
N GLY A 500 -11.70 -1.40 -14.77
CA GLY A 500 -12.47 -2.64 -14.82
C GLY A 500 -13.02 -3.07 -13.46
N ILE A 501 -13.21 -4.39 -13.31
CA ILE A 501 -13.80 -5.03 -12.15
C ILE A 501 -12.77 -5.93 -11.49
N SER A 502 -12.28 -5.50 -10.35
CA SER A 502 -11.53 -6.30 -9.39
C SER A 502 -11.80 -5.79 -7.97
N LEU A 503 -11.47 -6.58 -6.96
CA LEU A 503 -11.55 -6.16 -5.56
C LEU A 503 -10.72 -4.90 -5.33
N GLU A 504 -9.49 -4.89 -5.85
CA GLU A 504 -8.52 -3.83 -5.70
C GLU A 504 -8.94 -2.52 -6.37
N GLU A 505 -9.66 -2.58 -7.51
CA GLU A 505 -10.15 -1.40 -8.22
C GLU A 505 -11.42 -0.83 -7.59
N MET A 506 -12.33 -1.69 -7.10
CA MET A 506 -13.67 -1.29 -6.68
C MET A 506 -13.84 -1.11 -5.17
N ILE A 507 -13.14 -1.89 -4.34
CA ILE A 507 -13.27 -1.86 -2.88
C ILE A 507 -12.10 -1.07 -2.30
N ILE A 508 -12.34 0.20 -2.03
CA ILE A 508 -11.30 1.21 -1.79
C ILE A 508 -11.47 1.89 -0.43
N PRO A 509 -10.36 2.41 0.17
CA PRO A 509 -10.40 2.96 1.52
C PRO A 509 -11.16 4.27 1.63
N LEU A 510 -11.86 4.44 2.75
CA LEU A 510 -12.46 5.69 3.20
C LEU A 510 -12.25 5.79 4.72
N VAL A 511 -11.26 6.59 5.12
CA VAL A 511 -10.76 6.59 6.49
C VAL A 511 -10.86 7.98 7.10
N VAL A 512 -11.42 8.07 8.28
CA VAL A 512 -11.49 9.31 9.08
C VAL A 512 -10.48 9.21 10.21
N LEU A 513 -9.57 10.16 10.26
CA LEU A 513 -8.51 10.24 11.26
C LEU A 513 -8.62 11.55 12.05
N LYS A 514 -8.49 11.43 13.36
CA LYS A 514 -8.47 12.57 14.28
C LYS A 514 -7.04 12.90 14.69
N PRO A 515 -6.64 14.18 14.74
CA PRO A 515 -5.33 14.53 15.23
C PRO A 515 -5.19 14.07 16.68
N LYS A 516 -4.02 13.57 17.03
CA LYS A 516 -3.64 13.29 18.42
C LYS A 516 -3.29 14.61 19.11
N ASN A 517 -3.71 14.75 20.37
CA ASN A 517 -3.39 15.92 21.19
C ASN A 517 -1.89 15.94 21.53
#